data_31c2376a944fd01fa18bff251257178a
#
_entry.id   31c2376a944fd01fa18bff251257178a
#
_cell.length_a   1.000
_cell.length_b   1.000
_cell.length_c   1.000
_cell.angle_alpha   90.00
_cell.angle_beta   90.00
_cell.angle_gamma   90.00
#
_symmetry.space_group_name_H-M   'P 1'
#
loop_
_entity.id
_entity.type
_entity.pdbx_description
1 polymer ?
#
loop_
_entity_poly.entity_id
_entity_poly.type
_entity_poly.pdbx_seq_one_letter_code
_entity_poly.pdbx_strand_id
1 'polypeptide(L)'
;MKIDCHAHIMPSHWPDLKYKFGYGGFIHLEHDEKTKTANMLRDDGKFFRKVEENCFNPEAILWDMSAHHVDKMVLCTVPVLFNYWAKPKDTAWWAAFLNDHIAKVQNDYPDKFIALGTLPMQDIDLSIKELERLKSLGVPGVQIGSNINKVNLDDKRFFPFYEALQSLDMCLFIHPWEMMGEEYTQKFWLPWLVGMPAETSRAICSMIFGGVFDQFPQLRVMFAHAGGSFPFTLGRIAHGWNVRPDLVNLNDVHHPADYIGKFWVDGITHDTKAFDYLLDLFGADKICYGTDYPFPLGDLEHGKFIEENPNISAEDKSKIFSQSVLSFLNLKG
;
A
#
# COMPACT_ATOMS: atom_id res chain seq x y z
N MET A 1 -7.41 14.29 15.94
CA MET A 1 -7.91 13.25 15.03
C MET A 1 -6.74 12.38 14.63
N LYS A 2 -6.92 11.05 14.66
CA LYS A 2 -5.92 10.04 14.34
C LYS A 2 -6.46 9.15 13.22
N ILE A 3 -5.86 9.23 12.04
CA ILE A 3 -6.29 8.50 10.83
C ILE A 3 -5.17 7.55 10.45
N ASP A 4 -5.42 6.26 10.56
CA ASP A 4 -4.51 5.22 10.08
C ASP A 4 -4.62 5.09 8.56
N CYS A 5 -3.55 5.39 7.83
CA CYS A 5 -3.54 5.37 6.36
C CYS A 5 -3.18 4.02 5.74
N HIS A 6 -2.80 3.03 6.55
CA HIS A 6 -2.30 1.75 6.08
C HIS A 6 -2.86 0.60 6.91
N ALA A 7 -4.00 0.09 6.50
CA ALA A 7 -4.65 -1.06 7.12
C ALA A 7 -5.32 -1.95 6.07
N HIS A 8 -5.51 -3.21 6.41
CA HIS A 8 -5.99 -4.22 5.47
C HIS A 8 -7.28 -4.88 5.94
N ILE A 9 -8.15 -5.16 4.96
CA ILE A 9 -9.33 -5.99 5.15
C ILE A 9 -9.54 -6.89 3.94
N MET A 10 -10.20 -8.03 4.13
CA MET A 10 -10.66 -8.91 3.07
C MET A 10 -12.09 -9.38 3.36
N PRO A 11 -12.85 -9.84 2.36
CA PRO A 11 -14.13 -10.49 2.60
C PRO A 11 -13.96 -11.71 3.51
N SER A 12 -14.93 -11.96 4.38
CA SER A 12 -14.93 -13.17 5.20
C SER A 12 -15.11 -14.45 4.36
N HIS A 13 -15.81 -14.33 3.23
CA HIS A 13 -16.06 -15.45 2.34
C HIS A 13 -16.02 -14.99 0.87
N TRP A 14 -15.58 -15.87 -0.01
CA TRP A 14 -15.67 -15.70 -1.46
C TRP A 14 -15.86 -17.05 -2.15
N PRO A 15 -16.35 -17.06 -3.42
CA PRO A 15 -16.50 -18.29 -4.20
C PRO A 15 -15.18 -19.03 -4.39
N ASP A 16 -15.23 -20.34 -4.56
CA ASP A 16 -14.08 -21.13 -5.00
C ASP A 16 -13.61 -20.63 -6.38
N LEU A 17 -12.48 -19.89 -6.37
CA LEU A 17 -11.93 -19.26 -7.57
C LEU A 17 -11.35 -20.29 -8.53
N LYS A 18 -10.82 -21.43 -8.03
CA LYS A 18 -10.35 -22.52 -8.86
C LYS A 18 -11.49 -23.15 -9.66
N TYR A 19 -12.61 -23.41 -9.01
CA TYR A 19 -13.81 -23.90 -9.69
C TYR A 19 -14.37 -22.87 -10.67
N LYS A 20 -14.43 -21.60 -10.24
CA LYS A 20 -15.00 -20.51 -11.04
C LYS A 20 -14.21 -20.25 -12.32
N PHE A 21 -12.88 -20.25 -12.27
CA PHE A 21 -12.02 -19.86 -13.38
C PHE A 21 -11.43 -21.05 -14.14
N GLY A 22 -11.51 -22.27 -13.57
CA GLY A 22 -11.02 -23.50 -14.19
C GLY A 22 -9.51 -23.70 -14.10
N TYR A 23 -8.80 -22.96 -13.23
CA TYR A 23 -7.37 -23.15 -12.95
C TYR A 23 -7.04 -22.71 -11.51
N GLY A 24 -5.92 -23.19 -10.98
CA GLY A 24 -5.51 -22.99 -9.60
C GLY A 24 -4.48 -21.87 -9.38
N GLY A 25 -4.06 -21.70 -8.12
CA GLY A 25 -3.10 -20.70 -7.64
C GLY A 25 -3.73 -19.71 -6.64
N PHE A 26 -5.02 -19.78 -6.44
CA PHE A 26 -5.77 -18.84 -5.59
C PHE A 26 -5.70 -19.20 -4.11
N ILE A 27 -5.89 -18.20 -3.26
CA ILE A 27 -6.07 -18.36 -1.82
C ILE A 27 -7.55 -18.60 -1.53
N HIS A 28 -7.84 -19.45 -0.55
CA HIS A 28 -9.15 -19.59 0.08
C HIS A 28 -9.03 -19.55 1.61
N LEU A 29 -10.13 -19.32 2.31
CA LEU A 29 -10.20 -19.29 3.76
C LEU A 29 -10.87 -20.55 4.30
N GLU A 30 -10.25 -21.14 5.32
CA GLU A 30 -10.88 -22.13 6.19
C GLU A 30 -11.10 -21.51 7.57
N HIS A 31 -12.35 -21.22 7.90
CA HIS A 31 -12.73 -20.61 9.18
C HIS A 31 -12.73 -21.61 10.33
N ASP A 32 -12.23 -21.19 11.48
CA ASP A 32 -12.44 -21.83 12.79
C ASP A 32 -13.38 -20.95 13.63
N GLU A 33 -14.65 -21.32 13.66
CA GLU A 33 -15.69 -20.60 14.38
C GLU A 33 -15.45 -20.55 15.91
N LYS A 34 -14.70 -21.52 16.45
CA LYS A 34 -14.43 -21.57 17.90
C LYS A 34 -13.40 -20.54 18.33
N THR A 35 -12.39 -20.33 17.50
CA THR A 35 -11.31 -19.38 17.76
C THR A 35 -11.52 -18.05 17.07
N LYS A 36 -12.56 -17.92 16.21
CA LYS A 36 -12.82 -16.75 15.38
C LYS A 36 -11.61 -16.36 14.50
N THR A 37 -10.98 -17.37 13.92
CA THR A 37 -9.81 -17.20 13.05
C THR A 37 -10.05 -17.88 11.72
N ALA A 38 -9.19 -17.62 10.74
CA ALA A 38 -9.20 -18.38 9.49
C ALA A 38 -7.77 -18.73 9.04
N ASN A 39 -7.63 -19.89 8.42
CA ASN A 39 -6.42 -20.26 7.74
C ASN A 39 -6.53 -19.83 6.26
N MET A 40 -5.58 -19.04 5.79
CA MET A 40 -5.39 -18.78 4.39
C MET A 40 -4.63 -19.96 3.77
N LEU A 41 -5.25 -20.67 2.87
CA LEU A 41 -4.66 -21.82 2.20
C LEU A 41 -4.58 -21.55 0.70
N ARG A 42 -3.54 -22.07 0.05
CA ARG A 42 -3.52 -22.19 -1.41
C ARG A 42 -4.43 -23.35 -1.84
N ASP A 43 -4.91 -23.32 -3.06
CA ASP A 43 -5.80 -24.36 -3.59
C ASP A 43 -5.12 -25.74 -3.79
N ASP A 44 -3.80 -25.84 -3.59
CA ASP A 44 -3.06 -27.10 -3.45
C ASP A 44 -2.99 -27.59 -1.99
N GLY A 45 -3.69 -26.92 -1.07
CA GLY A 45 -3.74 -27.22 0.36
C GLY A 45 -2.56 -26.69 1.18
N LYS A 46 -1.60 -25.99 0.55
CA LYS A 46 -0.47 -25.41 1.29
C LYS A 46 -0.92 -24.25 2.16
N PHE A 47 -0.55 -24.32 3.43
CA PHE A 47 -0.76 -23.24 4.37
C PHE A 47 0.03 -22.00 3.96
N PHE A 48 -0.65 -20.84 3.94
CA PHE A 48 -0.02 -19.55 3.70
C PHE A 48 0.11 -18.76 5.01
N ARG A 49 -1.02 -18.52 5.70
CA ARG A 49 -1.04 -17.72 6.94
C ARG A 49 -2.32 -18.01 7.73
N LYS A 50 -2.25 -17.91 9.05
CA LYS A 50 -3.42 -17.78 9.92
C LYS A 50 -3.74 -16.30 10.08
N VAL A 51 -5.02 -15.95 10.08
CA VAL A 51 -5.53 -14.60 10.28
C VAL A 51 -6.59 -14.58 11.37
N GLU A 52 -6.63 -13.51 12.12
CA GLU A 52 -7.59 -13.25 13.17
C GLU A 52 -8.88 -12.62 12.61
N GLU A 53 -9.94 -12.55 13.42
CA GLU A 53 -11.24 -12.01 13.03
C GLU A 53 -11.15 -10.59 12.47
N ASN A 54 -10.25 -9.78 12.98
CA ASN A 54 -10.04 -8.39 12.55
C ASN A 54 -9.44 -8.23 11.13
N CYS A 55 -9.06 -9.33 10.48
CA CYS A 55 -8.72 -9.31 9.05
C CYS A 55 -9.94 -9.28 8.12
N PHE A 56 -11.13 -9.69 8.61
CA PHE A 56 -12.33 -9.89 7.76
C PHE A 56 -13.64 -9.47 8.40
N ASN A 57 -13.63 -8.98 9.64
CA ASN A 57 -14.80 -8.49 10.35
C ASN A 57 -14.64 -7.00 10.71
N PRO A 58 -15.42 -6.09 10.06
CA PRO A 58 -15.34 -4.66 10.37
C PRO A 58 -15.66 -4.32 11.83
N GLU A 59 -16.52 -5.07 12.50
CA GLU A 59 -16.88 -4.82 13.91
C GLU A 59 -15.69 -5.10 14.84
N ALA A 60 -14.89 -6.13 14.54
CA ALA A 60 -13.65 -6.40 15.25
C ALA A 60 -12.63 -5.26 15.06
N ILE A 61 -12.53 -4.72 13.84
CA ILE A 61 -11.69 -3.55 13.56
C ILE A 61 -12.15 -2.33 14.37
N LEU A 62 -13.45 -2.06 14.41
CA LEU A 62 -14.02 -0.94 15.19
C LEU A 62 -13.72 -1.06 16.68
N TRP A 63 -13.74 -2.26 17.21
CA TRP A 63 -13.36 -2.52 18.60
C TRP A 63 -11.88 -2.18 18.85
N ASP A 64 -10.98 -2.67 17.99
CA ASP A 64 -9.55 -2.36 18.07
C ASP A 64 -9.28 -0.85 17.90
N MET A 65 -9.92 -0.19 16.92
CA MET A 65 -9.83 1.27 16.73
C MET A 65 -10.20 2.03 18.01
N SER A 66 -11.29 1.61 18.67
CA SER A 66 -11.73 2.24 19.92
C SER A 66 -10.72 2.04 21.05
N ALA A 67 -10.16 0.84 21.17
CA ALA A 67 -9.17 0.51 22.20
C ALA A 67 -7.87 1.34 22.04
N HIS A 68 -7.51 1.71 20.80
CA HIS A 68 -6.27 2.44 20.47
C HIS A 68 -6.49 3.90 20.06
N HIS A 69 -7.70 4.43 20.27
CA HIS A 69 -8.06 5.82 19.97
C HIS A 69 -7.79 6.23 18.51
N VAL A 70 -8.02 5.31 17.57
CA VAL A 70 -7.98 5.57 16.13
C VAL A 70 -9.36 6.07 15.70
N ASP A 71 -9.41 7.28 15.14
CA ASP A 71 -10.68 7.90 14.73
C ASP A 71 -11.20 7.35 13.41
N LYS A 72 -10.30 7.21 12.42
CA LYS A 72 -10.57 6.66 11.09
C LYS A 72 -9.45 5.72 10.63
N MET A 73 -9.80 4.81 9.74
CA MET A 73 -8.85 3.86 9.16
C MET A 73 -9.05 3.76 7.64
N VAL A 74 -7.96 3.86 6.89
CA VAL A 74 -7.94 3.65 5.45
C VAL A 74 -7.72 2.17 5.21
N LEU A 75 -8.74 1.50 4.70
CA LEU A 75 -8.72 0.07 4.45
C LEU A 75 -8.36 -0.22 3.00
N CYS A 76 -7.48 -1.17 2.78
CA CYS A 76 -7.15 -1.71 1.47
C CYS A 76 -7.12 -3.25 1.50
N THR A 77 -7.11 -3.88 0.32
CA THR A 77 -7.05 -5.34 0.27
C THR A 77 -5.71 -5.89 0.73
N VAL A 78 -5.69 -7.13 1.18
CA VAL A 78 -4.45 -7.83 1.52
C VAL A 78 -3.66 -8.13 0.24
N PRO A 79 -2.38 -7.76 0.10
CA PRO A 79 -1.64 -7.85 -1.16
C PRO A 79 -1.56 -9.22 -1.80
N VAL A 80 -1.61 -10.31 -1.02
CA VAL A 80 -1.67 -11.68 -1.56
C VAL A 80 -2.89 -11.91 -2.47
N LEU A 81 -3.90 -11.06 -2.38
CA LEU A 81 -5.14 -11.12 -3.18
C LEU A 81 -5.08 -10.31 -4.48
N PHE A 82 -3.98 -9.63 -4.81
CA PHE A 82 -3.84 -8.90 -6.08
C PHE A 82 -3.99 -9.81 -7.31
N ASN A 83 -3.45 -11.01 -7.25
CA ASN A 83 -3.56 -12.04 -8.29
C ASN A 83 -3.17 -11.57 -9.70
N TYR A 84 -2.14 -10.71 -9.84
CA TYR A 84 -1.69 -10.22 -11.16
C TYR A 84 -1.22 -11.32 -12.11
N TRP A 85 -0.83 -12.47 -11.57
CA TRP A 85 -0.45 -13.67 -12.33
C TRP A 85 -1.64 -14.34 -13.03
N ALA A 86 -2.88 -14.07 -12.60
CA ALA A 86 -4.07 -14.69 -13.17
C ALA A 86 -4.46 -14.03 -14.50
N LYS A 87 -5.38 -14.65 -15.23
CA LYS A 87 -5.87 -14.09 -16.50
C LYS A 87 -6.53 -12.72 -16.25
N PRO A 88 -6.28 -11.69 -17.10
CA PRO A 88 -6.75 -10.34 -16.87
C PRO A 88 -8.25 -10.21 -16.58
N LYS A 89 -9.11 -10.91 -17.34
CA LYS A 89 -10.57 -10.88 -17.13
C LYS A 89 -11.00 -11.49 -15.80
N ASP A 90 -10.29 -12.54 -15.35
CA ASP A 90 -10.56 -13.21 -14.08
C ASP A 90 -10.12 -12.33 -12.91
N THR A 91 -8.95 -11.67 -13.04
CA THR A 91 -8.49 -10.67 -12.06
C THR A 91 -9.41 -9.45 -12.03
N ALA A 92 -9.92 -8.99 -13.17
CA ALA A 92 -10.88 -7.88 -13.20
C ALA A 92 -12.17 -8.22 -12.44
N TRP A 93 -12.71 -9.43 -12.62
CA TRP A 93 -13.86 -9.88 -11.83
C TRP A 93 -13.52 -9.95 -10.34
N TRP A 94 -12.34 -10.46 -10.00
CA TRP A 94 -11.87 -10.58 -8.63
C TRP A 94 -11.64 -9.23 -7.97
N ALA A 95 -10.99 -8.30 -8.67
CA ALA A 95 -10.80 -6.93 -8.19
C ALA A 95 -12.14 -6.23 -7.92
N ALA A 96 -13.10 -6.34 -8.84
CA ALA A 96 -14.44 -5.80 -8.64
C ALA A 96 -15.15 -6.40 -7.41
N PHE A 97 -15.01 -7.71 -7.19
CA PHE A 97 -15.56 -8.39 -6.00
C PHE A 97 -14.96 -7.85 -4.69
N LEU A 98 -13.64 -7.69 -4.63
CA LEU A 98 -12.94 -7.11 -3.48
C LEU A 98 -13.32 -5.65 -3.26
N ASN A 99 -13.43 -4.89 -4.35
CA ASN A 99 -13.79 -3.48 -4.32
C ASN A 99 -15.23 -3.24 -3.88
N ASP A 100 -16.17 -4.09 -4.29
CA ASP A 100 -17.55 -4.03 -3.81
C ASP A 100 -17.64 -4.28 -2.31
N HIS A 101 -16.84 -5.23 -1.80
CA HIS A 101 -16.77 -5.48 -0.37
C HIS A 101 -16.23 -4.26 0.39
N ILE A 102 -15.08 -3.70 -0.01
CA ILE A 102 -14.45 -2.61 0.73
C ILE A 102 -15.25 -1.30 0.63
N ALA A 103 -15.87 -1.03 -0.53
CA ALA A 103 -16.79 0.10 -0.72
C ALA A 103 -18.04 -0.06 0.16
N LYS A 104 -18.57 -1.30 0.30
CA LYS A 104 -19.66 -1.57 1.22
C LYS A 104 -19.26 -1.28 2.66
N VAL A 105 -18.08 -1.72 3.11
CA VAL A 105 -17.57 -1.44 4.46
C VAL A 105 -17.47 0.07 4.70
N GLN A 106 -16.93 0.84 3.75
CA GLN A 106 -16.91 2.30 3.82
C GLN A 106 -18.33 2.89 3.95
N ASN A 107 -19.27 2.41 3.16
CA ASN A 107 -20.64 2.92 3.17
C ASN A 107 -21.43 2.55 4.43
N ASP A 108 -21.18 1.37 5.00
CA ASP A 108 -21.80 0.94 6.26
C ASP A 108 -21.27 1.76 7.47
N TYR A 109 -20.02 2.24 7.41
CA TYR A 109 -19.34 2.97 8.48
C TYR A 109 -18.60 4.22 7.95
N PRO A 110 -19.29 5.20 7.35
CA PRO A 110 -18.66 6.30 6.61
C PRO A 110 -17.81 7.25 7.48
N ASP A 111 -18.08 7.29 8.78
CA ASP A 111 -17.33 8.09 9.75
C ASP A 111 -16.06 7.37 10.27
N LYS A 112 -15.90 6.08 9.94
CA LYS A 112 -14.84 5.23 10.45
C LYS A 112 -13.88 4.73 9.38
N PHE A 113 -14.38 4.34 8.21
CA PHE A 113 -13.57 3.73 7.18
C PHE A 113 -13.53 4.54 5.89
N ILE A 114 -12.35 4.53 5.28
CA ILE A 114 -12.09 5.07 3.96
C ILE A 114 -11.53 3.91 3.14
N ALA A 115 -12.07 3.65 1.97
CA ALA A 115 -11.65 2.53 1.13
C ALA A 115 -10.53 2.94 0.16
N LEU A 116 -9.55 2.07 -0.07
CA LEU A 116 -8.71 2.07 -1.27
C LEU A 116 -8.97 0.78 -2.05
N GLY A 117 -9.30 0.93 -3.33
CA GLY A 117 -9.59 -0.21 -4.19
C GLY A 117 -8.33 -0.95 -4.67
N THR A 118 -8.53 -2.06 -5.37
CA THR A 118 -7.47 -2.80 -6.07
C THR A 118 -7.83 -2.96 -7.56
N LEU A 119 -6.83 -3.22 -8.40
CA LEU A 119 -6.99 -3.18 -9.86
C LEU A 119 -6.33 -4.40 -10.52
N PRO A 120 -6.83 -4.84 -11.70
CA PRO A 120 -6.21 -5.90 -12.52
C PRO A 120 -5.03 -5.33 -13.32
N MET A 121 -3.94 -4.91 -12.65
CA MET A 121 -2.85 -4.12 -13.22
C MET A 121 -2.08 -4.77 -14.38
N GLN A 122 -2.25 -6.06 -14.62
CA GLN A 122 -1.73 -6.73 -15.81
C GLN A 122 -2.48 -6.36 -17.11
N ASP A 123 -3.61 -5.64 -17.01
CA ASP A 123 -4.38 -5.11 -18.13
C ASP A 123 -4.82 -3.68 -17.81
N ILE A 124 -4.22 -2.72 -18.51
CA ILE A 124 -4.41 -1.29 -18.20
C ILE A 124 -5.80 -0.79 -18.57
N ASP A 125 -6.39 -1.28 -19.66
CA ASP A 125 -7.74 -0.86 -20.06
C ASP A 125 -8.79 -1.34 -19.05
N LEU A 126 -8.65 -2.57 -18.54
CA LEU A 126 -9.51 -3.09 -17.48
C LEU A 126 -9.26 -2.36 -16.16
N SER A 127 -8.02 -1.97 -15.88
CA SER A 127 -7.67 -1.20 -14.67
C SER A 127 -8.28 0.19 -14.70
N ILE A 128 -8.25 0.89 -15.82
CA ILE A 128 -8.85 2.22 -15.97
C ILE A 128 -10.37 2.15 -15.81
N LYS A 129 -11.03 1.16 -16.40
CA LYS A 129 -12.48 0.95 -16.24
C LYS A 129 -12.88 0.72 -14.76
N GLU A 130 -12.09 -0.07 -14.05
CA GLU A 130 -12.35 -0.32 -12.63
C GLU A 130 -12.03 0.91 -11.79
N LEU A 131 -11.02 1.70 -12.15
CA LEU A 131 -10.70 2.97 -11.51
C LEU A 131 -11.86 3.98 -11.63
N GLU A 132 -12.45 4.11 -12.84
CA GLU A 132 -13.63 4.95 -13.09
C GLU A 132 -14.84 4.47 -12.26
N ARG A 133 -15.04 3.16 -12.16
CA ARG A 133 -16.08 2.57 -11.32
C ARG A 133 -15.87 2.88 -9.84
N LEU A 134 -14.66 2.74 -9.32
CA LEU A 134 -14.30 3.08 -7.94
C LEU A 134 -14.54 4.56 -7.64
N LYS A 135 -14.19 5.46 -8.57
CA LYS A 135 -14.51 6.88 -8.44
C LYS A 135 -16.03 7.11 -8.29
N SER A 136 -16.84 6.40 -9.08
CA SER A 136 -18.31 6.50 -9.00
C SER A 136 -18.87 5.97 -7.67
N LEU A 137 -18.17 5.06 -7.00
CA LEU A 137 -18.50 4.54 -5.67
C LEU A 137 -18.00 5.44 -4.52
N GLY A 138 -17.35 6.56 -4.82
CA GLY A 138 -16.81 7.47 -3.81
C GLY A 138 -15.52 6.98 -3.15
N VAL A 139 -14.79 6.06 -3.77
CA VAL A 139 -13.49 5.56 -3.30
C VAL A 139 -12.40 6.54 -3.76
N PRO A 140 -11.57 7.11 -2.85
CA PRO A 140 -10.65 8.21 -3.18
C PRO A 140 -9.36 7.76 -3.86
N GLY A 141 -9.06 6.48 -3.91
CA GLY A 141 -7.81 5.97 -4.46
C GLY A 141 -7.72 4.46 -4.54
N VAL A 142 -6.55 3.99 -4.91
CA VAL A 142 -6.29 2.56 -5.09
C VAL A 142 -4.94 2.16 -4.50
N GLN A 143 -4.84 0.88 -4.12
CA GLN A 143 -3.60 0.20 -3.76
C GLN A 143 -3.16 -0.71 -4.90
N ILE A 144 -1.86 -0.66 -5.24
CA ILE A 144 -1.23 -1.59 -6.18
C ILE A 144 0.06 -2.18 -5.63
N GLY A 145 0.56 -3.22 -6.27
CA GLY A 145 1.88 -3.80 -5.98
C GLY A 145 3.05 -2.89 -6.42
N SER A 146 4.20 -3.09 -5.82
CA SER A 146 5.47 -2.41 -6.15
C SER A 146 6.02 -2.76 -7.54
N ASN A 147 5.52 -3.81 -8.11
CA ASN A 147 5.72 -4.24 -9.50
C ASN A 147 4.50 -5.04 -9.97
N ILE A 148 4.36 -5.22 -11.27
CA ILE A 148 3.28 -6.00 -11.86
C ILE A 148 3.90 -7.13 -12.68
N ASN A 149 3.83 -8.35 -12.17
CA ASN A 149 4.44 -9.52 -12.81
C ASN A 149 5.92 -9.27 -13.18
N LYS A 150 6.71 -8.76 -12.25
CA LYS A 150 8.13 -8.41 -12.41
C LYS A 150 8.42 -7.24 -13.37
N VAL A 151 7.40 -6.51 -13.79
CA VAL A 151 7.54 -5.27 -14.56
C VAL A 151 7.54 -4.11 -13.60
N ASN A 152 8.59 -3.27 -13.66
CA ASN A 152 8.73 -2.09 -12.82
C ASN A 152 7.72 -1.00 -13.19
N LEU A 153 7.43 -0.12 -12.24
CA LEU A 153 6.42 0.93 -12.35
C LEU A 153 6.82 2.10 -13.30
N ASP A 154 8.04 2.12 -13.82
CA ASP A 154 8.50 3.05 -14.86
C ASP A 154 8.10 2.64 -16.29
N ASP A 155 7.61 1.42 -16.48
CA ASP A 155 7.24 0.94 -17.81
C ASP A 155 6.12 1.82 -18.42
N LYS A 156 6.32 2.26 -19.65
CA LYS A 156 5.41 3.17 -20.36
C LYS A 156 3.98 2.62 -20.51
N ARG A 157 3.79 1.30 -20.41
CA ARG A 157 2.46 0.69 -20.40
C ARG A 157 1.57 1.19 -19.27
N PHE A 158 2.16 1.62 -18.12
CA PHE A 158 1.42 2.13 -16.96
C PHE A 158 1.08 3.62 -17.08
N PHE A 159 1.64 4.35 -18.04
CA PHE A 159 1.43 5.79 -18.15
C PHE A 159 -0.03 6.20 -18.38
N PRO A 160 -0.83 5.49 -19.20
CA PRO A 160 -2.27 5.78 -19.31
C PRO A 160 -3.03 5.60 -17.98
N PHE A 161 -2.59 4.68 -17.13
CA PHE A 161 -3.15 4.52 -15.78
C PHE A 161 -2.79 5.70 -14.86
N TYR A 162 -1.54 6.19 -14.89
CA TYR A 162 -1.15 7.39 -14.12
C TYR A 162 -1.90 8.65 -14.59
N GLU A 163 -2.10 8.80 -15.88
CA GLU A 163 -2.91 9.87 -16.45
C GLU A 163 -4.38 9.78 -15.98
N ALA A 164 -4.95 8.58 -15.98
CA ALA A 164 -6.31 8.36 -15.49
C ALA A 164 -6.45 8.67 -13.99
N LEU A 165 -5.50 8.24 -13.14
CA LEU A 165 -5.47 8.57 -11.71
C LEU A 165 -5.46 10.08 -11.49
N GLN A 166 -4.57 10.81 -12.19
CA GLN A 166 -4.46 12.25 -12.09
C GLN A 166 -5.74 12.96 -12.56
N SER A 167 -6.30 12.52 -13.70
CA SER A 167 -7.52 13.09 -14.29
C SER A 167 -8.77 12.87 -13.42
N LEU A 168 -8.84 11.72 -12.75
CA LEU A 168 -9.92 11.39 -11.83
C LEU A 168 -9.69 11.94 -10.41
N ASP A 169 -8.55 12.60 -10.18
CA ASP A 169 -8.14 13.07 -8.86
C ASP A 169 -8.21 11.96 -7.79
N MET A 170 -7.57 10.82 -8.08
CA MET A 170 -7.47 9.66 -7.20
C MET A 170 -6.02 9.44 -6.76
N CYS A 171 -5.84 8.99 -5.52
CA CYS A 171 -4.51 8.70 -4.98
C CYS A 171 -4.08 7.25 -5.25
N LEU A 172 -2.76 7.03 -5.18
CA LEU A 172 -2.11 5.75 -5.41
C LEU A 172 -1.30 5.34 -4.18
N PHE A 173 -1.65 4.22 -3.58
CA PHE A 173 -0.86 3.59 -2.53
C PHE A 173 -0.09 2.41 -3.11
N ILE A 174 1.24 2.39 -2.96
CA ILE A 174 2.12 1.33 -3.46
C ILE A 174 2.60 0.48 -2.30
N HIS A 175 2.21 -0.80 -2.32
CA HIS A 175 2.57 -1.78 -1.31
C HIS A 175 3.50 -2.85 -1.90
N PRO A 176 4.61 -3.23 -1.22
CA PRO A 176 5.51 -4.25 -1.72
C PRO A 176 4.81 -5.62 -1.82
N TRP A 177 4.94 -6.24 -2.99
CA TRP A 177 4.46 -7.58 -3.27
C TRP A 177 5.33 -8.26 -4.35
N GLU A 178 5.43 -9.60 -4.32
CA GLU A 178 6.32 -10.36 -5.21
C GLU A 178 7.76 -9.83 -5.19
N MET A 179 8.35 -9.85 -3.98
CA MET A 179 9.65 -9.26 -3.71
C MET A 179 10.77 -9.87 -4.54
N MET A 180 11.72 -9.04 -4.99
CA MET A 180 12.92 -9.51 -5.67
C MET A 180 13.75 -10.45 -4.78
N GLY A 181 14.44 -11.43 -5.37
CA GLY A 181 15.32 -12.33 -4.65
C GLY A 181 14.60 -13.38 -3.80
N GLU A 182 13.35 -13.72 -4.15
CA GLU A 182 12.55 -14.72 -3.43
C GLU A 182 13.31 -16.05 -3.28
N GLU A 183 14.09 -16.46 -4.27
CA GLU A 183 14.90 -17.68 -4.26
C GLU A 183 15.98 -17.70 -3.17
N TYR A 184 16.41 -16.52 -2.66
CA TYR A 184 17.41 -16.37 -1.59
C TYR A 184 16.79 -16.07 -0.23
N THR A 185 15.52 -15.77 -0.16
CA THR A 185 14.86 -15.24 1.05
C THR A 185 13.87 -16.21 1.70
N GLN A 186 13.83 -17.48 1.30
CA GLN A 186 12.82 -18.46 1.72
C GLN A 186 12.82 -18.83 3.23
N LYS A 187 13.87 -18.48 3.98
CA LYS A 187 13.99 -18.76 5.41
C LYS A 187 13.98 -17.47 6.23
N PHE A 188 13.76 -17.63 7.55
CA PHE A 188 13.89 -16.55 8.54
C PHE A 188 12.97 -15.35 8.29
N TRP A 189 11.86 -15.58 7.61
CA TRP A 189 10.90 -14.54 7.26
C TRP A 189 11.50 -13.37 6.43
N LEU A 190 12.62 -13.62 5.76
CA LEU A 190 13.38 -12.62 5.00
C LEU A 190 12.58 -11.93 3.89
N PRO A 191 11.56 -12.55 3.22
CA PRO A 191 10.77 -11.79 2.27
C PRO A 191 10.13 -10.54 2.89
N TRP A 192 9.64 -10.62 4.13
CA TRP A 192 9.04 -9.49 4.85
C TRP A 192 10.10 -8.59 5.49
N LEU A 193 11.13 -9.17 6.13
CA LEU A 193 12.11 -8.39 6.89
C LEU A 193 13.09 -7.62 6.01
N VAL A 194 13.45 -8.15 4.85
CA VAL A 194 14.47 -7.58 3.93
C VAL A 194 13.88 -7.32 2.55
N GLY A 195 13.11 -8.28 2.03
CA GLY A 195 12.55 -8.20 0.69
C GLY A 195 11.60 -7.02 0.50
N MET A 196 10.65 -6.81 1.41
CA MET A 196 9.70 -5.69 1.33
C MET A 196 10.37 -4.32 1.33
N PRO A 197 11.30 -3.99 2.26
CA PRO A 197 12.02 -2.73 2.20
C PRO A 197 12.83 -2.51 0.91
N ALA A 198 13.48 -3.55 0.40
CA ALA A 198 14.22 -3.48 -0.85
C ALA A 198 13.28 -3.26 -2.05
N GLU A 199 12.14 -3.95 -2.06
CA GLU A 199 11.13 -3.86 -3.12
C GLU A 199 10.50 -2.47 -3.20
N THR A 200 10.13 -1.89 -2.06
CA THR A 200 9.61 -0.51 -1.99
C THR A 200 10.64 0.49 -2.51
N SER A 201 11.92 0.33 -2.15
CA SER A 201 12.99 1.20 -2.66
C SER A 201 13.16 1.08 -4.16
N ARG A 202 13.05 -0.13 -4.74
CA ARG A 202 13.07 -0.35 -6.19
C ARG A 202 11.91 0.36 -6.88
N ALA A 203 10.70 0.27 -6.31
CA ALA A 203 9.53 0.93 -6.84
C ALA A 203 9.70 2.46 -6.87
N ILE A 204 10.19 3.07 -5.78
CA ILE A 204 10.47 4.51 -5.72
C ILE A 204 11.51 4.90 -6.79
N CYS A 205 12.64 4.20 -6.85
CA CYS A 205 13.71 4.48 -7.81
C CYS A 205 13.21 4.32 -9.26
N SER A 206 12.41 3.30 -9.55
CA SER A 206 11.87 3.10 -10.89
C SER A 206 10.95 4.25 -11.30
N MET A 207 10.08 4.73 -10.42
CA MET A 207 9.20 5.86 -10.73
C MET A 207 9.97 7.18 -10.88
N ILE A 208 11.00 7.42 -10.06
CA ILE A 208 11.88 8.59 -10.19
C ILE A 208 12.61 8.54 -11.54
N PHE A 209 13.40 7.51 -11.78
CA PHE A 209 14.25 7.42 -12.96
C PHE A 209 13.46 7.18 -14.25
N GLY A 210 12.24 6.63 -14.16
CA GLY A 210 11.29 6.52 -15.26
C GLY A 210 10.60 7.83 -15.65
N GLY A 211 10.80 8.91 -14.86
CA GLY A 211 10.19 10.23 -15.09
C GLY A 211 8.70 10.28 -14.81
N VAL A 212 8.18 9.38 -13.99
CA VAL A 212 6.74 9.33 -13.68
C VAL A 212 6.29 10.60 -12.97
N PHE A 213 7.04 11.07 -11.96
CA PHE A 213 6.71 12.29 -11.22
C PHE A 213 6.87 13.57 -12.05
N ASP A 214 7.73 13.56 -13.07
CA ASP A 214 7.90 14.70 -13.97
C ASP A 214 6.77 14.79 -14.99
N GLN A 215 6.32 13.63 -15.50
CA GLN A 215 5.23 13.55 -16.45
C GLN A 215 3.86 13.72 -15.81
N PHE A 216 3.71 13.27 -14.56
CA PHE A 216 2.44 13.32 -13.81
C PHE A 216 2.60 14.07 -12.47
N PRO A 217 2.87 15.40 -12.51
CA PRO A 217 3.24 16.17 -11.31
C PRO A 217 2.13 16.34 -10.29
N GLN A 218 0.88 16.05 -10.63
CA GLN A 218 -0.25 16.10 -9.71
C GLN A 218 -0.63 14.71 -9.16
N LEU A 219 0.10 13.66 -9.56
CA LEU A 219 -0.15 12.31 -9.08
C LEU A 219 0.23 12.20 -7.60
N ARG A 220 -0.74 11.84 -6.77
CA ARG A 220 -0.52 11.62 -5.33
C ARG A 220 -0.18 10.16 -5.09
N VAL A 221 1.09 9.89 -4.76
CA VAL A 221 1.60 8.55 -4.48
C VAL A 221 2.06 8.46 -3.04
N MET A 222 1.71 7.38 -2.37
CA MET A 222 2.25 7.00 -1.07
C MET A 222 2.93 5.63 -1.18
N PHE A 223 4.07 5.46 -0.51
CA PHE A 223 4.78 4.19 -0.43
C PHE A 223 4.74 3.63 0.98
N ALA A 224 4.50 2.32 1.08
CA ALA A 224 4.42 1.60 2.33
C ALA A 224 5.78 1.50 3.07
N HIS A 225 5.70 1.26 4.39
CA HIS A 225 6.83 0.93 5.26
C HIS A 225 7.93 2.00 5.21
N ALA A 226 7.54 3.25 5.46
CA ALA A 226 8.44 4.40 5.47
C ALA A 226 9.27 4.59 4.17
N GLY A 227 8.75 4.11 3.03
CA GLY A 227 9.51 4.10 1.78
C GLY A 227 10.59 3.02 1.72
N GLY A 228 10.50 2.01 2.58
CA GLY A 228 11.43 0.89 2.64
C GLY A 228 12.85 1.31 3.03
N SER A 229 13.84 0.85 2.28
CA SER A 229 15.25 1.25 2.50
C SER A 229 15.65 2.53 1.72
N PHE A 230 14.73 3.12 0.93
CA PHE A 230 15.02 4.28 0.08
C PHE A 230 15.55 5.48 0.87
N PRO A 231 14.93 5.89 2.00
CA PRO A 231 15.43 7.04 2.77
C PRO A 231 16.89 6.88 3.16
N PHE A 232 17.26 5.70 3.64
CA PHE A 232 18.62 5.40 4.11
C PHE A 232 19.64 5.25 2.97
N THR A 233 19.20 4.88 1.79
CA THR A 233 20.05 4.68 0.60
C THR A 233 20.07 5.86 -0.36
N LEU A 234 19.29 6.93 -0.10
CA LEU A 234 19.18 8.10 -0.96
C LEU A 234 20.55 8.71 -1.30
N GLY A 235 21.44 8.83 -0.32
CA GLY A 235 22.80 9.35 -0.55
C GLY A 235 23.60 8.51 -1.56
N ARG A 236 23.46 7.17 -1.53
CA ARG A 236 24.09 6.27 -2.51
C ARG A 236 23.45 6.45 -3.90
N ILE A 237 22.11 6.56 -3.96
CA ILE A 237 21.34 6.75 -5.20
C ILE A 237 21.73 8.07 -5.86
N ALA A 238 21.79 9.16 -5.09
CA ALA A 238 22.23 10.48 -5.53
C ALA A 238 23.69 10.48 -6.01
N HIS A 239 24.57 9.80 -5.29
CA HIS A 239 25.95 9.65 -5.72
C HIS A 239 26.05 8.89 -7.06
N GLY A 240 25.31 7.80 -7.20
CA GLY A 240 25.22 7.05 -8.48
C GLY A 240 24.78 7.93 -9.65
N TRP A 241 23.75 8.76 -9.43
CA TRP A 241 23.25 9.72 -10.41
C TRP A 241 24.34 10.72 -10.84
N ASN A 242 25.16 11.23 -9.90
CA ASN A 242 26.25 12.17 -10.17
C ASN A 242 27.42 11.53 -10.93
N VAL A 243 27.81 10.30 -10.60
CA VAL A 243 29.05 9.68 -11.14
C VAL A 243 28.81 8.82 -12.38
N ARG A 244 27.59 8.38 -12.61
CA ARG A 244 27.21 7.56 -13.76
C ARG A 244 25.88 8.02 -14.37
N PRO A 245 25.76 9.32 -14.78
CA PRO A 245 24.57 9.83 -15.41
C PRO A 245 24.22 9.05 -16.72
N ASP A 246 25.23 8.53 -17.39
CA ASP A 246 25.11 7.68 -18.57
C ASP A 246 24.31 6.39 -18.33
N LEU A 247 24.23 5.90 -17.08
CA LEU A 247 23.48 4.70 -16.69
C LEU A 247 22.21 5.01 -15.91
N VAL A 248 22.18 6.12 -15.20
CA VAL A 248 21.11 6.43 -14.23
C VAL A 248 20.13 7.45 -14.79
N ASN A 249 20.61 8.51 -15.48
CA ASN A 249 19.77 9.59 -15.98
C ASN A 249 19.37 9.39 -17.46
N LEU A 250 18.75 8.23 -17.76
CA LEU A 250 18.36 7.86 -19.13
C LEU A 250 17.14 8.62 -19.64
N ASN A 251 16.34 9.21 -18.77
CA ASN A 251 15.10 9.91 -19.09
C ASN A 251 15.15 11.42 -18.78
N ASP A 252 16.35 11.97 -18.58
CA ASP A 252 16.57 13.40 -18.29
C ASP A 252 15.75 13.90 -17.09
N VAL A 253 15.77 13.14 -16.01
CA VAL A 253 15.06 13.44 -14.77
C VAL A 253 15.88 14.36 -13.86
N HIS A 254 15.23 14.99 -12.88
CA HIS A 254 15.91 15.79 -11.86
C HIS A 254 16.77 14.93 -10.92
N HIS A 255 17.60 15.58 -10.12
CA HIS A 255 18.40 14.89 -9.10
C HIS A 255 17.50 14.12 -8.12
N PRO A 256 17.83 12.87 -7.72
CA PRO A 256 16.92 12.03 -6.91
C PRO A 256 16.44 12.67 -5.60
N ALA A 257 17.26 13.53 -4.98
CA ALA A 257 16.85 14.24 -3.77
C ALA A 257 15.77 15.30 -4.02
N ASP A 258 15.59 15.79 -5.24
CA ASP A 258 14.58 16.80 -5.59
C ASP A 258 13.16 16.22 -5.61
N TYR A 259 13.06 14.89 -5.54
CA TYR A 259 11.77 14.19 -5.45
C TYR A 259 11.28 13.99 -4.01
N ILE A 260 12.12 14.29 -3.01
CA ILE A 260 11.67 14.33 -1.62
C ILE A 260 10.58 15.41 -1.51
N GLY A 261 9.43 15.03 -0.95
CA GLY A 261 8.25 15.90 -0.90
C GLY A 261 7.31 15.81 -2.09
N LYS A 262 7.66 15.07 -3.17
CA LYS A 262 6.75 14.80 -4.31
C LYS A 262 5.82 13.62 -4.07
N PHE A 263 6.12 12.78 -3.08
CA PHE A 263 5.30 11.63 -2.69
C PHE A 263 5.22 11.55 -1.16
N TRP A 264 4.35 10.71 -0.67
CA TRP A 264 4.17 10.41 0.75
C TRP A 264 4.76 9.05 1.10
N VAL A 265 5.04 8.87 2.37
CA VAL A 265 5.37 7.57 2.96
C VAL A 265 4.53 7.37 4.22
N ASP A 266 4.27 6.13 4.62
CA ASP A 266 3.74 5.88 5.95
C ASP A 266 4.83 5.97 7.03
N GLY A 267 4.42 5.96 8.30
CA GLY A 267 5.32 6.13 9.44
C GLY A 267 5.87 4.82 10.03
N ILE A 268 5.76 3.67 9.35
CA ILE A 268 6.08 2.35 9.90
C ILE A 268 7.60 2.12 9.87
N THR A 269 8.29 2.54 10.92
CA THR A 269 9.74 2.37 11.08
C THR A 269 10.13 1.40 12.19
N HIS A 270 9.22 1.13 13.15
CA HIS A 270 9.46 0.32 14.36
C HIS A 270 10.62 0.79 15.25
N ASP A 271 11.18 1.98 14.98
CA ASP A 271 12.31 2.55 15.71
C ASP A 271 12.24 4.08 15.72
N THR A 272 12.38 4.67 16.91
CA THR A 272 12.28 6.13 17.09
C THR A 272 13.37 6.89 16.34
N LYS A 273 14.60 6.38 16.29
CA LYS A 273 15.71 7.06 15.59
C LYS A 273 15.54 6.99 14.07
N ALA A 274 15.04 5.85 13.58
CA ALA A 274 14.70 5.72 12.17
C ALA A 274 13.55 6.68 11.80
N PHE A 275 12.57 6.85 12.69
CA PHE A 275 11.48 7.81 12.47
C PHE A 275 11.96 9.26 12.52
N ASP A 276 12.83 9.62 13.47
CA ASP A 276 13.42 10.97 13.54
C ASP A 276 14.18 11.29 12.24
N TYR A 277 14.97 10.34 11.72
CA TYR A 277 15.65 10.48 10.43
C TYR A 277 14.64 10.63 9.26
N LEU A 278 13.56 9.85 9.26
CA LEU A 278 12.51 9.96 8.25
C LEU A 278 11.86 11.35 8.28
N LEU A 279 11.57 11.86 9.49
CA LEU A 279 10.98 13.17 9.70
C LEU A 279 11.90 14.30 9.21
N ASP A 280 13.18 14.23 9.53
CA ASP A 280 14.20 15.19 9.06
C ASP A 280 14.28 15.20 7.52
N LEU A 281 14.12 14.05 6.88
CA LEU A 281 14.23 13.92 5.44
C LEU A 281 12.98 14.36 4.67
N PHE A 282 11.78 13.91 5.10
CA PHE A 282 10.52 14.13 4.36
C PHE A 282 9.70 15.31 4.88
N GLY A 283 9.87 15.68 6.15
CA GLY A 283 8.98 16.60 6.83
C GLY A 283 7.62 15.98 7.19
N ALA A 284 6.97 16.51 8.21
CA ALA A 284 5.70 15.98 8.73
C ALA A 284 4.55 16.00 7.71
N ASP A 285 4.60 16.92 6.74
CA ASP A 285 3.58 17.04 5.68
C ASP A 285 3.58 15.89 4.68
N LYS A 286 4.61 15.04 4.69
CA LYS A 286 4.79 13.92 3.75
C LYS A 286 4.90 12.56 4.42
N ILE A 287 4.72 12.51 5.73
CA ILE A 287 4.63 11.28 6.50
C ILE A 287 3.18 11.12 6.95
N CYS A 288 2.57 9.98 6.61
CA CYS A 288 1.23 9.60 7.04
C CYS A 288 1.33 8.58 8.16
N TYR A 289 0.57 8.75 9.25
CA TYR A 289 0.44 7.70 10.24
C TYR A 289 -0.19 6.46 9.58
N GLY A 290 0.43 5.30 9.73
CA GLY A 290 -0.02 4.01 9.23
C GLY A 290 0.51 2.89 10.10
N THR A 291 -0.20 1.76 10.16
CA THR A 291 0.13 0.64 11.07
C THR A 291 0.39 -0.70 10.40
N ASP A 292 0.00 -0.90 9.15
CA ASP A 292 -0.04 -2.23 8.49
C ASP A 292 -0.94 -3.22 9.24
N TYR A 293 -1.98 -2.67 9.92
CA TYR A 293 -2.97 -3.43 10.67
C TYR A 293 -3.74 -4.40 9.73
N PRO A 294 -4.08 -5.61 10.15
CA PRO A 294 -3.90 -6.20 11.49
C PRO A 294 -2.72 -7.19 11.56
N PHE A 295 -1.71 -7.03 10.75
CA PHE A 295 -0.62 -8.01 10.64
C PHE A 295 0.43 -7.86 11.74
N PRO A 296 1.06 -9.00 12.18
CA PRO A 296 1.97 -8.99 13.33
C PRO A 296 3.29 -8.23 13.08
N LEU A 297 3.63 -7.90 11.84
CA LEU A 297 4.77 -7.04 11.51
C LEU A 297 4.37 -5.56 11.45
N GLY A 298 3.09 -5.25 11.62
CA GLY A 298 2.59 -3.90 11.73
C GLY A 298 2.90 -3.24 13.07
N ASP A 299 2.53 -1.97 13.21
CA ASP A 299 2.62 -1.25 14.48
C ASP A 299 1.43 -1.60 15.40
N LEU A 300 1.60 -2.63 16.23
CA LEU A 300 0.58 -3.12 17.15
C LEU A 300 0.31 -2.17 18.33
N GLU A 301 1.17 -1.17 18.56
CA GLU A 301 0.95 -0.11 19.55
C GLU A 301 0.29 1.14 18.93
N HIS A 302 -0.11 1.05 17.67
CA HIS A 302 -0.92 2.05 16.97
C HIS A 302 -0.37 3.48 17.08
N GLY A 303 0.91 3.67 16.77
CA GLY A 303 1.55 5.00 16.71
C GLY A 303 2.03 5.54 18.06
N LYS A 304 2.02 4.74 19.11
CA LYS A 304 2.47 5.17 20.44
C LYS A 304 3.90 5.73 20.41
N PHE A 305 4.80 5.12 19.65
CA PHE A 305 6.18 5.60 19.53
C PHE A 305 6.27 7.00 18.89
N ILE A 306 5.30 7.41 18.05
CA ILE A 306 5.16 8.77 17.51
C ILE A 306 4.55 9.70 18.58
N GLU A 307 3.49 9.23 19.26
CA GLU A 307 2.81 10.01 20.30
C GLU A 307 3.74 10.36 21.46
N GLU A 308 4.55 9.41 21.91
CA GLU A 308 5.47 9.57 23.04
C GLU A 308 6.83 10.15 22.64
N ASN A 309 7.14 10.31 21.35
CA ASN A 309 8.42 10.86 20.90
C ASN A 309 8.55 12.34 21.29
N PRO A 310 9.51 12.69 22.16
CA PRO A 310 9.70 14.07 22.61
C PRO A 310 10.32 14.98 21.53
N ASN A 311 10.91 14.40 20.48
CA ASN A 311 11.55 15.14 19.39
C ASN A 311 10.52 15.64 18.37
N ILE A 312 9.27 15.18 18.42
CA ILE A 312 8.22 15.56 17.48
C ILE A 312 7.34 16.64 18.12
N SER A 313 7.23 17.79 17.48
CA SER A 313 6.36 18.87 17.95
C SER A 313 4.87 18.47 17.92
N ALA A 314 4.04 19.10 18.72
CA ALA A 314 2.59 18.86 18.70
C ALA A 314 1.96 19.19 17.34
N GLU A 315 2.52 20.17 16.62
CA GLU A 315 2.11 20.52 15.26
C GLU A 315 2.43 19.38 14.28
N ASP A 316 3.68 18.87 14.30
CA ASP A 316 4.10 17.79 13.43
C ASP A 316 3.33 16.48 13.72
N LYS A 317 3.07 16.17 15.00
CA LYS A 317 2.18 15.05 15.37
C LYS A 317 0.79 15.22 14.76
N SER A 318 0.21 16.41 14.80
CA SER A 318 -1.09 16.70 14.18
C SER A 318 -1.06 16.51 12.66
N LYS A 319 0.04 16.91 12.00
CA LYS A 319 0.23 16.68 10.57
C LYS A 319 0.31 15.19 10.26
N ILE A 320 1.18 14.46 10.93
CA ILE A 320 1.41 13.02 10.70
C ILE A 320 0.14 12.20 10.95
N PHE A 321 -0.57 12.47 12.06
CA PHE A 321 -1.74 11.69 12.44
C PHE A 321 -3.00 11.98 11.60
N SER A 322 -3.09 13.14 10.93
CA SER A 322 -4.31 13.47 10.18
C SER A 322 -4.09 14.30 8.92
N GLN A 323 -3.40 15.43 8.98
CA GLN A 323 -3.38 16.40 7.87
C GLN A 323 -2.69 15.85 6.62
N SER A 324 -1.57 15.13 6.80
CA SER A 324 -0.85 14.47 5.70
C SER A 324 -1.69 13.38 5.05
N VAL A 325 -2.42 12.58 5.85
CA VAL A 325 -3.33 11.56 5.35
C VAL A 325 -4.45 12.19 4.53
N LEU A 326 -5.09 13.24 5.06
CA LEU A 326 -6.14 13.97 4.34
C LEU A 326 -5.62 14.62 3.06
N SER A 327 -4.41 15.17 3.09
CA SER A 327 -3.75 15.74 1.90
C SER A 327 -3.45 14.66 0.84
N PHE A 328 -2.95 13.50 1.25
CA PHE A 328 -2.74 12.37 0.35
C PHE A 328 -4.04 11.91 -0.32
N LEU A 329 -5.11 11.77 0.46
CA LEU A 329 -6.43 11.34 -0.02
C LEU A 329 -7.21 12.45 -0.76
N ASN A 330 -6.78 13.71 -0.68
CA ASN A 330 -7.51 14.91 -1.11
C ASN A 330 -8.91 15.00 -0.47
N LEU A 331 -8.98 14.75 0.81
CA LEU A 331 -10.21 14.86 1.59
C LEU A 331 -10.17 16.09 2.49
N LYS A 332 -11.35 16.66 2.75
CA LYS A 332 -11.50 17.74 3.73
C LYS A 332 -11.57 17.14 5.13
N GLY A 333 -10.92 17.79 6.09
CA GLY A 333 -10.96 17.40 7.50
C GLY A 333 -12.29 17.73 8.18
#